data_f888cadfd1d5bde62a993cd0e70ead45
#
_entry.id   f888cadfd1d5bde62a993cd0e70ead45
#
_cell.length_a   1.000
_cell.length_b   1.000
_cell.length_c   1.000
_cell.angle_alpha   90.00
_cell.angle_beta   90.00
_cell.angle_gamma   90.00
#
_symmetry.space_group_name_H-M   'P 1'
#
loop_
_entity.id
_entity.type
_entity.pdbx_description
1 polymer ?
#
loop_
_entity_poly.entity_id
_entity_poly.type
_entity_poly.pdbx_seq_one_letter_code
_entity_poly.pdbx_strand_id
1 'polypeptide(L)'
;MQLLKIYYAYFSPGNTTEKVLSQIASAFENYPIESINLTNYDERQRNYSFKENELLILGVPAYGGRVPVPVIDALSRFSGLNTPVVLVATYGNRDIDDTLMELKKNVIDKGFIPVGAASFVCQHTFLKECAEGRP
;
A
#
# COMPACT_ATOMS: atom_id res chain seq x y z
N MET A 1 -13.14 16.13 9.45
CA MET A 1 -13.72 14.96 8.76
C MET A 1 -13.55 13.73 9.64
N GLN A 2 -14.60 12.96 9.80
CA GLN A 2 -14.55 11.75 10.60
C GLN A 2 -14.29 10.54 9.72
N LEU A 3 -13.28 9.76 10.07
CA LEU A 3 -12.91 8.56 9.33
C LEU A 3 -13.89 7.44 9.67
N LEU A 4 -14.44 6.78 8.64
CA LEU A 4 -15.42 5.72 8.81
C LEU A 4 -14.86 4.32 8.61
N LYS A 5 -13.84 4.17 7.77
CA LYS A 5 -13.32 2.86 7.42
C LYS A 5 -11.88 2.97 6.93
N ILE A 6 -11.12 1.91 7.17
CA ILE A 6 -9.72 1.80 6.75
C ILE A 6 -9.60 0.62 5.79
N TYR A 7 -8.95 0.83 4.67
CA TYR A 7 -8.56 -0.24 3.76
C TYR A 7 -7.06 -0.35 3.73
N TYR A 8 -6.53 -1.56 3.69
CA TYR A 8 -5.13 -1.70 3.34
C TYR A 8 -5.00 -2.64 2.15
N ALA A 9 -4.38 -2.12 1.10
CA ALA A 9 -4.16 -2.85 -0.15
C ALA A 9 -2.67 -3.12 -0.30
N TYR A 10 -2.33 -4.34 -0.69
CA TYR A 10 -0.93 -4.72 -0.78
C TYR A 10 -0.68 -5.68 -1.93
N PHE A 11 0.52 -5.54 -2.52
CA PHE A 11 1.07 -6.52 -3.43
C PHE A 11 2.27 -7.12 -2.70
N SER A 12 2.21 -8.41 -2.36
CA SER A 12 3.20 -8.99 -1.45
C SER A 12 3.48 -10.46 -1.79
N PRO A 13 4.17 -10.72 -2.91
CA PRO A 13 4.47 -12.10 -3.29
C PRO A 13 5.24 -12.88 -2.22
N GLY A 14 6.08 -12.20 -1.44
CA GLY A 14 6.84 -12.82 -0.35
C GLY A 14 6.23 -12.63 1.02
N ASN A 15 5.01 -12.11 1.10
CA ASN A 15 4.29 -11.83 2.36
C ASN A 15 4.90 -10.75 3.25
N THR A 16 6.01 -10.14 2.85
CA THR A 16 6.67 -9.15 3.68
C THR A 16 5.89 -7.85 3.74
N THR A 17 5.48 -7.33 2.58
CA THR A 17 4.69 -6.09 2.52
C THR A 17 3.36 -6.27 3.26
N GLU A 18 2.73 -7.42 3.09
CA GLU A 18 1.47 -7.72 3.79
C GLU A 18 1.64 -7.60 5.30
N LYS A 19 2.72 -8.18 5.83
CA LYS A 19 2.95 -8.15 7.28
C LYS A 19 3.21 -6.74 7.78
N VAL A 20 3.93 -5.93 7.02
CA VAL A 20 4.16 -4.54 7.38
C VAL A 20 2.84 -3.77 7.41
N LEU A 21 2.00 -3.93 6.38
CA LEU A 21 0.72 -3.24 6.33
C LEU A 21 -0.23 -3.71 7.42
N SER A 22 -0.23 -4.99 7.72
CA SER A 22 -1.05 -5.54 8.79
C SER A 22 -0.67 -4.92 10.13
N GLN A 23 0.63 -4.73 10.38
CA GLN A 23 1.10 -4.07 11.59
C GLN A 23 0.64 -2.61 11.65
N ILE A 24 0.76 -1.90 10.54
CA ILE A 24 0.32 -0.50 10.48
C ILE A 24 -1.19 -0.43 10.71
N ALA A 25 -1.95 -1.29 10.05
CA ALA A 25 -3.41 -1.30 10.16
C ALA A 25 -3.86 -1.61 11.60
N SER A 26 -3.10 -2.40 12.34
CA SER A 26 -3.46 -2.74 13.71
C SER A 26 -3.53 -1.52 14.62
N ALA A 27 -2.87 -0.43 14.27
CA ALA A 27 -2.97 0.83 15.03
C ALA A 27 -4.35 1.47 14.90
N PHE A 28 -5.16 1.03 13.95
CA PHE A 28 -6.50 1.56 13.71
C PHE A 28 -7.59 0.57 14.14
N GLU A 29 -7.34 -0.20 15.18
CA GLU A 29 -8.24 -1.29 15.58
C GLU A 29 -9.64 -0.83 15.97
N ASN A 30 -9.82 0.46 16.25
CA ASN A 30 -11.12 1.02 16.59
C ASN A 30 -11.99 1.32 15.36
N TYR A 31 -11.46 1.05 14.15
CA TYR A 31 -12.17 1.31 12.90
C TYR A 31 -12.45 0.00 12.18
N PRO A 32 -13.53 -0.07 11.40
CA PRO A 32 -13.68 -1.20 10.47
C PRO A 32 -12.49 -1.22 9.51
N ILE A 33 -11.90 -2.39 9.32
CA ILE A 33 -10.71 -2.56 8.49
C ILE A 33 -10.98 -3.66 7.47
N GLU A 34 -10.65 -3.39 6.22
CA GLU A 34 -10.75 -4.39 5.15
C GLU A 34 -9.44 -4.45 4.39
N SER A 35 -9.00 -5.66 4.06
CA SER A 35 -7.78 -5.86 3.29
C SER A 35 -8.10 -6.14 1.82
N ILE A 36 -7.22 -5.68 0.94
CA ILE A 36 -7.29 -5.97 -0.50
C ILE A 36 -5.97 -6.60 -0.90
N ASN A 37 -6.01 -7.85 -1.30
CA ASN A 37 -4.80 -8.60 -1.64
C ASN A 37 -4.54 -8.50 -3.15
N LEU A 38 -3.71 -7.55 -3.54
CA LEU A 38 -3.38 -7.35 -4.96
C LEU A 38 -2.42 -8.41 -5.50
N THR A 39 -1.89 -9.27 -4.63
CA THR A 39 -1.11 -10.43 -5.06
C THR A 39 -2.02 -11.45 -5.72
N ASN A 40 -3.28 -11.50 -5.28
CA ASN A 40 -4.28 -12.40 -5.82
C ASN A 40 -4.80 -11.85 -7.14
N TYR A 41 -4.75 -12.67 -8.19
CA TYR A 41 -5.13 -12.23 -9.54
C TYR A 41 -6.58 -11.74 -9.58
N ASP A 42 -7.49 -12.51 -8.99
CA ASP A 42 -8.92 -12.17 -9.04
C ASP A 42 -9.21 -10.87 -8.30
N GLU A 43 -8.58 -10.66 -7.14
CA GLU A 43 -8.81 -9.44 -6.38
C GLU A 43 -8.30 -8.20 -7.11
N ARG A 44 -7.13 -8.28 -7.76
CA ARG A 44 -6.59 -7.11 -8.45
C ARG A 44 -7.30 -6.80 -9.75
N GLN A 45 -8.17 -7.69 -10.23
CA GLN A 45 -8.98 -7.44 -11.42
C GLN A 45 -10.30 -6.74 -11.10
N ARG A 46 -10.64 -6.60 -9.82
CA ARG A 46 -11.87 -5.95 -9.39
C ARG A 46 -11.74 -4.44 -9.42
N ASN A 47 -12.89 -3.77 -9.54
CA ASN A 47 -12.94 -2.32 -9.42
C ASN A 47 -13.18 -1.95 -7.97
N TYR A 48 -12.45 -0.94 -7.48
CA TYR A 48 -12.57 -0.47 -6.11
C TYR A 48 -12.83 1.02 -6.11
N SER A 49 -13.87 1.44 -5.39
CA SER A 49 -14.23 2.85 -5.23
C SER A 49 -14.16 3.21 -3.76
N PHE A 50 -13.58 4.37 -3.49
CA PHE A 50 -13.36 4.83 -2.11
C PHE A 50 -13.96 6.20 -1.91
N LYS A 51 -14.36 6.48 -0.67
CA LYS A 51 -14.98 7.75 -0.28
C LYS A 51 -13.99 8.65 0.42
N GLU A 52 -14.33 9.94 0.56
CA GLU A 52 -13.42 10.89 1.19
C GLU A 52 -13.23 10.65 2.69
N ASN A 53 -14.17 9.97 3.34
CA ASN A 53 -14.08 9.64 4.77
C ASN A 53 -13.55 8.23 5.01
N GLU A 54 -12.88 7.66 4.02
CA GLU A 54 -12.17 6.38 4.14
C GLU A 54 -10.68 6.62 3.97
N LEU A 55 -9.87 5.75 4.54
CA LEU A 55 -8.42 5.83 4.40
C LEU A 55 -7.93 4.59 3.68
N LEU A 56 -7.08 4.79 2.68
CA LEU A 56 -6.40 3.68 2.02
C LEU A 56 -4.94 3.68 2.45
N ILE A 57 -4.47 2.52 2.91
CA ILE A 57 -3.04 2.29 3.15
C ILE A 57 -2.58 1.36 2.03
N LEU A 58 -1.72 1.85 1.16
CA LEU A 58 -1.29 1.11 -0.03
C LEU A 58 0.17 0.74 0.09
N GLY A 59 0.46 -0.56 0.05
CA GLY A 59 1.81 -1.05 0.22
C GLY A 59 2.30 -1.89 -0.95
N VAL A 60 3.53 -1.63 -1.38
CA VAL A 60 4.15 -2.36 -2.49
C VAL A 60 5.64 -2.58 -2.19
N PRO A 61 6.22 -3.64 -2.76
CA PRO A 61 7.68 -3.77 -2.75
C PRO A 61 8.26 -2.93 -3.89
N ALA A 62 9.45 -2.42 -3.68
CA ALA A 62 10.19 -1.71 -4.73
C ALA A 62 10.99 -2.73 -5.53
N TYR A 63 10.65 -2.89 -6.80
CA TYR A 63 11.37 -3.78 -7.71
C TYR A 63 12.29 -2.95 -8.60
N GLY A 64 13.59 -2.96 -8.28
CA GLY A 64 14.55 -2.15 -9.03
C GLY A 64 14.23 -0.66 -8.98
N GLY A 65 13.70 -0.19 -7.85
CA GLY A 65 13.31 1.20 -7.71
C GLY A 65 11.99 1.57 -8.35
N ARG A 66 11.21 0.58 -8.79
CA ARG A 66 9.96 0.82 -9.51
C ARG A 66 8.78 0.12 -8.85
N VAL A 67 7.59 0.65 -9.08
CA VAL A 67 6.34 -0.01 -8.68
C VAL A 67 6.14 -1.24 -9.56
N PRO A 68 5.79 -2.39 -8.98
CA PRO A 68 5.54 -3.59 -9.78
C PRO A 68 4.43 -3.37 -10.82
N VAL A 69 4.62 -3.89 -12.02
CA VAL A 69 3.64 -3.71 -13.11
C VAL A 69 2.24 -4.18 -12.73
N PRO A 70 2.05 -5.32 -12.03
CA PRO A 70 0.70 -5.72 -11.63
C PRO A 70 0.00 -4.68 -10.74
N VAL A 71 0.76 -3.92 -9.95
CA VAL A 71 0.18 -2.86 -9.11
C VAL A 71 -0.30 -1.70 -9.97
N ILE A 72 0.51 -1.28 -10.95
CA ILE A 72 0.12 -0.21 -11.86
C ILE A 72 -1.18 -0.58 -12.57
N ASP A 73 -1.28 -1.82 -13.04
CA ASP A 73 -2.48 -2.31 -13.70
C ASP A 73 -3.67 -2.30 -12.73
N ALA A 74 -3.48 -2.78 -11.51
CA ALA A 74 -4.56 -2.81 -10.52
C ALA A 74 -5.05 -1.41 -10.16
N LEU A 75 -4.14 -0.45 -10.05
CA LEU A 75 -4.50 0.92 -9.70
C LEU A 75 -5.35 1.58 -10.78
N SER A 76 -5.30 1.09 -12.02
CA SER A 76 -6.18 1.60 -13.07
C SER A 76 -7.66 1.33 -12.77
N ARG A 77 -7.94 0.42 -11.84
CA ARG A 77 -9.30 0.07 -11.43
C ARG A 77 -9.67 0.65 -10.07
N PHE A 78 -8.80 1.47 -9.50
CA PHE A 78 -9.06 2.16 -8.24
C PHE A 78 -9.61 3.54 -8.55
N SER A 79 -10.58 3.99 -7.76
CA SER A 79 -11.19 5.31 -7.91
C SER A 79 -11.39 5.93 -6.53
N GLY A 80 -10.75 7.06 -6.29
CA GLY A 80 -10.90 7.80 -5.05
C GLY A 80 -11.75 9.05 -5.24
N LEU A 81 -12.30 9.55 -4.16
CA LEU A 81 -13.08 10.81 -4.12
C LEU A 81 -12.39 11.73 -3.12
N ASN A 82 -11.19 12.21 -3.46
CA ASN A 82 -10.32 12.93 -2.55
C ASN A 82 -10.01 12.09 -1.31
N THR A 83 -9.93 10.79 -1.50
CA THR A 83 -9.68 9.82 -0.44
C THR A 83 -8.24 9.94 0.04
N PRO A 84 -7.98 10.09 1.34
CA PRO A 84 -6.61 10.11 1.85
C PRO A 84 -5.96 8.74 1.68
N VAL A 85 -4.69 8.77 1.30
CA VAL A 85 -3.92 7.54 1.12
C VAL A 85 -2.56 7.67 1.80
N VAL A 86 -2.16 6.60 2.49
CA VAL A 86 -0.80 6.46 3.03
C VAL A 86 -0.07 5.47 2.14
N LEU A 87 1.09 5.88 1.66
CA LEU A 87 1.89 5.05 0.75
C LEU A 87 3.01 4.37 1.53
N VAL A 88 3.13 3.06 1.34
CA VAL A 88 4.16 2.27 2.03
C VAL A 88 4.95 1.50 0.97
N ALA A 89 6.26 1.60 1.05
CA ALA A 89 7.12 0.82 0.17
C ALA A 89 8.09 0.00 1.02
N THR A 90 8.25 -1.26 0.64
CA THR A 90 9.26 -2.12 1.24
C THR A 90 10.35 -2.37 0.22
N TYR A 91 11.59 -2.45 0.67
CA TYR A 91 12.71 -2.62 -0.24
C TYR A 91 13.84 -3.39 0.43
N GLY A 92 14.56 -4.17 -0.37
CA GLY A 92 15.72 -4.92 0.12
C GLY A 92 17.03 -4.17 -0.03
N ASN A 93 16.99 -3.05 -0.74
CA ASN A 93 18.16 -2.26 -1.09
C ASN A 93 17.76 -0.80 -1.16
N ARG A 94 18.60 0.06 -1.70
CA ARG A 94 18.28 1.48 -1.85
C ARG A 94 17.44 1.75 -3.10
N ASP A 95 17.26 3.02 -3.45
CA ASP A 95 16.50 3.49 -4.62
C ASP A 95 15.00 3.38 -4.43
N ILE A 96 14.56 3.66 -3.21
CA ILE A 96 13.15 3.61 -2.85
C ILE A 96 12.38 4.86 -3.32
N ASP A 97 13.10 5.97 -3.48
CA ASP A 97 12.45 7.27 -3.77
C ASP A 97 11.66 7.26 -5.06
N ASP A 98 12.19 6.61 -6.11
CA ASP A 98 11.50 6.55 -7.39
C ASP A 98 10.21 5.74 -7.29
N THR A 99 10.21 4.69 -6.47
CA THR A 99 9.01 3.88 -6.25
C THR A 99 7.92 4.70 -5.59
N LEU A 100 8.25 5.44 -4.54
CA LEU A 100 7.26 6.28 -3.86
C LEU A 100 6.76 7.40 -4.76
N MET A 101 7.63 8.00 -5.56
CA MET A 101 7.22 9.05 -6.50
C MET A 101 6.28 8.50 -7.56
N GLU A 102 6.59 7.34 -8.11
CA GLU A 102 5.74 6.71 -9.13
C GLU A 102 4.38 6.35 -8.53
N LEU A 103 4.37 5.78 -7.34
CA LEU A 103 3.15 5.41 -6.65
C LEU A 103 2.29 6.64 -6.37
N LYS A 104 2.92 7.71 -5.90
CA LYS A 104 2.23 8.97 -5.61
C LYS A 104 1.53 9.52 -6.84
N LYS A 105 2.21 9.55 -7.97
CA LYS A 105 1.63 10.03 -9.22
C LYS A 105 0.42 9.20 -9.62
N ASN A 106 0.53 7.88 -9.49
CA ASN A 106 -0.56 7.00 -9.86
C ASN A 106 -1.80 7.22 -8.99
N VAL A 107 -1.63 7.34 -7.67
CA VAL A 107 -2.80 7.50 -6.80
C VAL A 107 -3.44 8.88 -6.94
N ILE A 108 -2.65 9.92 -7.19
CA ILE A 108 -3.20 11.25 -7.44
C ILE A 108 -4.09 11.23 -8.68
N ASP A 109 -3.64 10.56 -9.74
CA ASP A 109 -4.41 10.40 -10.97
C ASP A 109 -5.75 9.71 -10.74
N LYS A 110 -5.85 8.86 -9.71
CA LYS A 110 -7.05 8.09 -9.44
C LYS A 110 -7.96 8.72 -8.39
N GLY A 111 -7.66 9.94 -7.97
CA GLY A 111 -8.52 10.69 -7.05
C GLY A 111 -8.14 10.59 -5.59
N PHE A 112 -6.94 10.13 -5.28
CA PHE A 112 -6.47 10.01 -3.91
C PHE A 112 -5.59 11.18 -3.53
N ILE A 113 -5.54 11.49 -2.24
CA ILE A 113 -4.70 12.55 -1.70
C ILE A 113 -3.67 11.90 -0.77
N PRO A 114 -2.39 11.86 -1.17
CA PRO A 114 -1.36 11.31 -0.29
C PRO A 114 -1.23 12.16 0.97
N VAL A 115 -1.40 11.53 2.13
CA VAL A 115 -1.31 12.21 3.43
C VAL A 115 -0.13 11.71 4.24
N GLY A 116 0.55 10.68 3.78
CA GLY A 116 1.73 10.15 4.43
C GLY A 116 2.43 9.13 3.56
N ALA A 117 3.69 8.90 3.85
CA ALA A 117 4.48 7.89 3.15
C ALA A 117 5.50 7.32 4.12
N ALA A 118 5.77 6.04 3.98
CA ALA A 118 6.76 5.35 4.79
C ALA A 118 7.49 4.31 3.96
N SER A 119 8.73 4.06 4.28
CA SER A 119 9.51 3.01 3.63
C SER A 119 10.14 2.12 4.70
N PHE A 120 10.23 0.84 4.40
CA PHE A 120 10.79 -0.16 5.31
C PHE A 120 11.83 -0.98 4.57
N VAL A 121 13.04 -1.05 5.11
CA VAL A 121 14.07 -1.88 4.53
C VAL A 121 13.87 -3.32 4.99
N CYS A 122 13.80 -4.23 4.02
CA CYS A 122 13.55 -5.65 4.27
C CYS A 122 14.57 -6.46 3.51
N GLN A 123 15.76 -6.52 4.06
CA GLN A 123 16.84 -7.31 3.45
C GLN A 123 16.53 -8.80 3.59
N HIS A 124 17.06 -9.57 2.67
CA HIS A 124 16.78 -10.99 2.60
C HIS A 124 17.01 -11.72 3.93
N THR A 125 18.12 -11.40 4.60
CA THR A 125 18.48 -12.03 5.87
C THR A 125 17.68 -11.50 7.05
N PHE A 126 16.92 -10.42 6.86
CA PHE A 126 16.17 -9.76 7.93
C PHE A 126 14.68 -9.74 7.69
N LEU A 127 14.19 -10.61 6.82
CA LEU A 127 12.76 -10.67 6.50
C LEU A 127 11.90 -10.84 7.74
N LYS A 128 12.36 -11.64 8.70
CA LYS A 128 11.60 -11.88 9.91
C LYS A 128 11.43 -10.60 10.73
N GLU A 129 12.48 -9.80 10.85
CA GLU A 129 12.40 -8.55 11.59
C GLU A 129 11.48 -7.56 10.91
N CYS A 130 11.59 -7.46 9.59
CA CYS A 130 10.70 -6.61 8.81
C CYS A 130 9.26 -7.03 8.97
N ALA A 131 9.01 -8.35 8.92
CA ALA A 131 7.66 -8.90 9.07
C ALA A 131 7.07 -8.63 10.45
N GLU A 132 7.91 -8.39 11.46
CA GLU A 132 7.46 -8.06 12.80
C GLU A 132 7.28 -6.55 12.99
N GLY A 133 7.44 -5.77 11.93
CA GLY A 133 7.27 -4.32 11.98
C GLY A 133 8.46 -3.57 12.52
N ARG A 134 9.61 -4.18 12.60
CA ARG A 134 10.83 -3.52 13.05
C ARG A 134 11.62 -3.03 11.84
N PRO A 135 12.09 -1.77 11.89
CA PRO A 135 12.85 -1.21 10.78
C PRO A 135 14.19 -1.86 10.57
#